data_f1cca6cee3ed45cc12a3026dbdd87523
#
_entry.id   f1cca6cee3ed45cc12a3026dbdd87523
#
_cell.length_a   1.000
_cell.length_b   1.000
_cell.length_c   1.000
_cell.angle_alpha   90.00
_cell.angle_beta   90.00
_cell.angle_gamma   90.00
#
_symmetry.space_group_name_H-M   'P 1'
#
loop_
_entity.id
_entity.type
_entity.pdbx_description
1 polymer ?
#
loop_
_entity_poly.entity_id
_entity_poly.type
_entity_poly.pdbx_seq_one_letter_code
_entity_poly.pdbx_strand_id
1 'polypeptide(L)'
;YEIDITAIRGFEYYTGICFQLLADREKIGGGGRYDDLIPFMSGKNIPACGFALYIDPIMKLLPLVGSKEGTESRILIKAEESTPEIVRTCFTLAQSLREAKCTVGIAFTEREPSNYRWVISVTKKPSPFVLIDRQQKQRRDVASVAEILNILGR
;
A
#
# COMPACT_ATOMS: atom_id res chain seq x y z
N TYR A 1 -23.94 -4.52 14.48
CA TYR A 1 -23.82 -5.89 13.93
C TYR A 1 -25.14 -6.62 14.09
N GLU A 2 -25.41 -7.57 13.20
CA GLU A 2 -26.58 -8.45 13.22
C GLU A 2 -26.07 -9.90 13.31
N ILE A 3 -26.77 -10.72 14.08
CA ILE A 3 -26.46 -12.16 14.19
C ILE A 3 -27.55 -12.91 13.42
N ASP A 4 -27.15 -13.58 12.36
CA ASP A 4 -28.03 -14.40 11.54
C ASP A 4 -27.56 -15.87 11.61
N ILE A 5 -28.32 -16.69 12.34
CA ILE A 5 -28.05 -18.13 12.50
C ILE A 5 -28.49 -18.95 11.28
N THR A 6 -29.22 -18.33 10.35
CA THR A 6 -29.73 -19.00 9.15
C THR A 6 -28.88 -18.71 7.92
N ALA A 7 -27.85 -17.89 8.06
CA ALA A 7 -26.97 -17.51 6.97
C ALA A 7 -26.08 -18.69 6.54
N ILE A 8 -26.68 -19.66 5.91
CA ILE A 8 -25.96 -20.76 5.23
C ILE A 8 -25.46 -20.19 3.91
N ARG A 9 -24.16 -19.91 3.79
CA ARG A 9 -23.62 -19.39 2.55
C ARG A 9 -22.39 -20.15 2.09
N GLY A 10 -22.64 -21.01 1.13
CA GLY A 10 -21.85 -21.33 -0.06
C GLY A 10 -20.39 -21.74 0.06
N PHE A 11 -19.84 -21.82 1.25
CA PHE A 11 -18.50 -22.34 1.45
C PHE A 11 -18.55 -23.43 2.51
N GLU A 12 -18.62 -24.65 2.07
CA GLU A 12 -18.64 -25.86 2.89
C GLU A 12 -17.37 -26.03 3.74
N TYR A 13 -16.36 -25.17 3.57
CA TYR A 13 -15.11 -25.26 4.31
C TYR A 13 -15.10 -24.51 5.66
N TYR A 14 -16.12 -23.70 5.96
CA TYR A 14 -16.21 -23.05 7.29
C TYR A 14 -16.65 -24.06 8.34
N THR A 15 -15.85 -24.19 9.41
CA THR A 15 -16.09 -25.10 10.51
C THR A 15 -16.60 -24.40 11.78
N GLY A 16 -16.80 -23.09 11.72
CA GLY A 16 -17.24 -22.29 12.85
C GLY A 16 -17.87 -20.98 12.43
N ILE A 17 -17.69 -19.95 13.25
CA ILE A 17 -18.25 -18.62 12.99
C ILE A 17 -17.73 -18.08 11.67
N CYS A 18 -18.66 -17.62 10.85
CA CYS A 18 -18.37 -16.82 9.65
C CYS A 18 -19.04 -15.45 9.76
N PHE A 19 -18.52 -14.48 9.02
CA PHE A 19 -19.04 -13.12 8.99
C PHE A 19 -19.02 -12.54 7.59
N GLN A 20 -19.83 -11.53 7.39
CA GLN A 20 -19.82 -10.69 6.19
C GLN A 20 -19.71 -9.24 6.60
N LEU A 21 -18.95 -8.48 5.83
CA LEU A 21 -18.88 -7.03 5.94
C LEU A 21 -19.78 -6.43 4.84
N LEU A 22 -20.71 -5.61 5.28
CA LEU A 22 -21.63 -4.92 4.39
C LEU A 22 -21.46 -3.41 4.56
N ALA A 23 -21.48 -2.68 3.47
CA ALA A 23 -21.58 -1.23 3.44
C ALA A 23 -22.64 -0.86 2.40
N ASP A 24 -23.62 -0.03 2.80
CA ASP A 24 -24.77 0.33 1.96
C ASP A 24 -25.48 -0.87 1.30
N ARG A 25 -25.59 -1.98 2.06
CA ARG A 25 -26.13 -3.29 1.61
C ARG A 25 -25.28 -4.02 0.55
N GLU A 26 -24.16 -3.45 0.12
CA GLU A 26 -23.22 -4.12 -0.75
C GLU A 26 -22.17 -4.90 0.08
N LYS A 27 -21.88 -6.14 -0.33
CA LYS A 27 -20.90 -6.98 0.35
C LYS A 27 -19.49 -6.51 -0.01
N ILE A 28 -18.76 -6.05 1.00
CA ILE A 28 -17.39 -5.54 0.84
C ILE A 28 -16.31 -6.49 1.35
N GLY A 29 -16.71 -7.59 1.99
CA GLY A 29 -15.78 -8.59 2.48
C GLY A 29 -16.48 -9.68 3.29
N GLY A 30 -15.70 -10.61 3.76
CA GLY A 30 -16.17 -11.66 4.64
C GLY A 30 -15.08 -12.66 4.98
N GLY A 31 -15.35 -13.49 5.97
CA GLY A 31 -14.40 -14.48 6.45
C GLY A 31 -15.01 -15.41 7.50
N GLY A 32 -14.15 -16.24 8.08
CA GLY A 32 -14.59 -17.16 9.12
C GLY A 32 -13.50 -18.11 9.56
N ARG A 33 -13.89 -19.08 10.37
CA ARG A 33 -13.04 -20.15 10.86
C ARG A 33 -13.17 -21.39 9.96
N TYR A 34 -12.04 -22.00 9.60
CA TYR A 34 -11.97 -23.13 8.67
C TYR A 34 -10.89 -24.13 9.06
N ASP A 35 -11.08 -24.81 10.17
CA ASP A 35 -10.07 -25.69 10.79
C ASP A 35 -9.73 -26.92 9.93
N ASP A 36 -10.65 -27.37 9.08
CA ASP A 36 -10.44 -28.55 8.24
C ASP A 36 -9.68 -28.29 6.94
N LEU A 37 -9.56 -27.02 6.55
CA LEU A 37 -8.89 -26.67 5.28
C LEU A 37 -7.39 -26.98 5.29
N ILE A 38 -6.70 -26.63 6.37
CA ILE A 38 -5.25 -26.85 6.48
C ILE A 38 -4.91 -28.35 6.56
N PRO A 39 -5.60 -29.16 7.38
CA PRO A 39 -5.46 -30.61 7.37
C PRO A 39 -5.67 -31.24 6.00
N PHE A 40 -6.69 -30.80 5.27
CA PHE A 40 -6.98 -31.30 3.92
C PHE A 40 -5.85 -30.99 2.92
N MET A 41 -5.24 -29.80 3.01
CA MET A 41 -4.17 -29.38 2.08
C MET A 41 -2.78 -29.89 2.45
N SER A 42 -2.47 -30.00 3.74
CA SER A 42 -1.10 -30.26 4.21
C SER A 42 -0.97 -31.47 5.14
N GLY A 43 -2.05 -32.12 5.53
CA GLY A 43 -2.06 -33.22 6.51
C GLY A 43 -1.77 -32.78 7.95
N LYS A 44 -1.56 -31.48 8.21
CA LYS A 44 -1.26 -30.96 9.55
C LYS A 44 -2.55 -30.45 10.21
N ASN A 45 -2.85 -30.93 11.39
CA ASN A 45 -4.01 -30.47 12.16
C ASN A 45 -3.73 -29.11 12.81
N ILE A 46 -3.95 -28.04 12.05
CA ILE A 46 -3.74 -26.65 12.48
C ILE A 46 -5.04 -25.89 12.27
N PRO A 47 -5.65 -25.34 13.35
CA PRO A 47 -6.84 -24.50 13.21
C PRO A 47 -6.51 -23.22 12.45
N ALA A 48 -7.44 -22.75 11.63
CA ALA A 48 -7.25 -21.56 10.82
C ALA A 48 -8.50 -20.69 10.73
N CYS A 49 -8.27 -19.40 10.59
CA CYS A 49 -9.30 -18.42 10.26
C CYS A 49 -8.71 -17.37 9.32
N GLY A 50 -9.57 -16.69 8.60
CA GLY A 50 -9.15 -15.62 7.70
C GLY A 50 -10.32 -14.85 7.13
N PHE A 51 -10.00 -13.81 6.36
CA PHE A 51 -10.98 -12.99 5.68
C PHE A 51 -10.45 -12.47 4.35
N ALA A 52 -11.37 -12.05 3.50
CA ALA A 52 -11.06 -11.36 2.26
C ALA A 52 -11.85 -10.05 2.18
N LEU A 53 -11.23 -9.02 1.61
CA LEU A 53 -11.87 -7.77 1.26
C LEU A 53 -12.05 -7.69 -0.27
N TYR A 54 -13.19 -7.20 -0.70
CA TYR A 54 -13.50 -7.03 -2.12
C TYR A 54 -13.16 -5.60 -2.52
N ILE A 55 -12.08 -5.44 -3.26
CA ILE A 55 -11.54 -4.12 -3.58
C ILE A 55 -12.49 -3.31 -4.46
N ASP A 56 -13.10 -3.92 -5.47
CA ASP A 56 -14.00 -3.21 -6.39
C ASP A 56 -15.21 -2.57 -5.70
N PRO A 57 -15.98 -3.28 -4.84
CA PRO A 57 -17.02 -2.65 -4.03
C PRO A 57 -16.50 -1.55 -3.12
N ILE A 58 -15.37 -1.78 -2.45
CA ILE A 58 -14.76 -0.77 -1.57
C ILE A 58 -14.40 0.50 -2.34
N MET A 59 -13.81 0.35 -3.52
CA MET A 59 -13.44 1.49 -4.38
C MET A 59 -14.66 2.31 -4.82
N LYS A 60 -15.82 1.68 -5.03
CA LYS A 60 -17.06 2.40 -5.36
C LYS A 60 -17.62 3.22 -4.20
N LEU A 61 -17.39 2.75 -2.96
CA LEU A 61 -17.83 3.43 -1.74
C LEU A 61 -16.93 4.61 -1.35
N LEU A 62 -15.70 4.60 -1.81
CA LEU A 62 -14.83 5.75 -1.59
C LEU A 62 -15.41 6.93 -2.38
N PRO A 63 -15.65 8.09 -1.72
CA PRO A 63 -16.00 9.28 -2.46
C PRO A 63 -14.94 9.42 -3.53
N LEU A 64 -15.37 9.61 -4.77
CA LEU A 64 -14.49 10.12 -5.82
C LEU A 64 -13.98 11.45 -5.26
N VAL A 65 -12.95 11.38 -4.43
CA VAL A 65 -12.13 12.54 -4.14
C VAL A 65 -11.69 12.92 -5.53
N GLY A 66 -12.42 13.89 -6.09
CA GLY A 66 -12.04 14.47 -7.36
C GLY A 66 -10.58 14.68 -7.19
N SER A 67 -9.80 13.94 -7.94
CA SER A 67 -8.39 14.16 -8.01
C SER A 67 -8.26 15.62 -8.42
N LYS A 68 -8.24 16.51 -7.43
CA LYS A 68 -7.43 17.69 -7.59
C LYS A 68 -6.09 17.07 -7.89
N GLU A 69 -5.82 16.94 -9.16
CA GLU A 69 -4.52 16.56 -9.69
C GLU A 69 -3.53 17.65 -9.28
N GLY A 70 -3.31 17.73 -7.98
CA GLY A 70 -2.11 18.33 -7.47
C GLY A 70 -0.98 17.39 -7.84
N THR A 71 -0.53 17.46 -9.09
CA THR A 71 0.76 16.92 -9.52
C THR A 71 1.89 17.43 -8.63
N GLU A 72 1.63 18.48 -7.86
CA GLU A 72 2.58 19.19 -7.01
C GLU A 72 3.15 18.35 -5.85
N SER A 73 2.48 17.30 -5.44
CA SER A 73 2.90 16.51 -4.26
C SER A 73 3.13 15.03 -4.54
N ARG A 74 3.16 14.60 -5.81
CA ARG A 74 3.43 13.20 -6.15
C ARG A 74 4.93 12.96 -6.21
N ILE A 75 5.41 12.05 -5.37
CA ILE A 75 6.81 11.69 -5.21
C ILE A 75 7.02 10.25 -5.67
N LEU A 76 7.97 10.00 -6.55
CA LEU A 76 8.42 8.68 -6.92
C LEU A 76 9.76 8.39 -6.23
N ILE A 77 9.83 7.33 -5.46
CA ILE A 77 11.09 6.83 -4.91
C ILE A 77 11.62 5.77 -5.87
N LYS A 78 12.88 5.91 -6.26
CA LYS A 78 13.59 4.98 -7.14
C LYS A 78 14.82 4.41 -6.43
N ALA A 79 14.99 3.10 -6.48
CA ALA A 79 16.22 2.45 -6.06
C ALA A 79 17.22 2.48 -7.22
N GLU A 80 18.42 3.01 -7.03
CA GLU A 80 19.49 2.92 -8.04
C GLU A 80 20.03 1.50 -8.15
N GLU A 81 20.01 0.74 -7.06
CA GLU A 81 20.41 -0.67 -7.01
C GLU A 81 19.36 -1.47 -6.23
N SER A 82 19.06 -2.69 -6.66
CA SER A 82 18.12 -3.58 -5.97
C SER A 82 18.78 -4.38 -4.84
N THR A 83 19.58 -3.74 -3.99
CA THR A 83 20.13 -4.41 -2.80
C THR A 83 19.13 -4.38 -1.65
N PRO A 84 19.12 -5.38 -0.75
CA PRO A 84 18.18 -5.43 0.38
C PRO A 84 18.20 -4.17 1.25
N GLU A 85 19.37 -3.56 1.43
CA GLU A 85 19.56 -2.34 2.21
C GLU A 85 18.88 -1.13 1.56
N ILE A 86 19.09 -0.94 0.24
CA ILE A 86 18.48 0.16 -0.52
C ILE A 86 16.96 -0.02 -0.59
N VAL A 87 16.50 -1.25 -0.82
CA VAL A 87 15.07 -1.57 -0.83
C VAL A 87 14.43 -1.22 0.52
N ARG A 88 15.06 -1.62 1.63
CA ARG A 88 14.59 -1.27 2.98
C ARG A 88 14.53 0.25 3.16
N THR A 89 15.56 0.97 2.74
CA THR A 89 15.62 2.43 2.82
C THR A 89 14.51 3.09 2.01
N CYS A 90 14.19 2.57 0.80
CA CYS A 90 13.07 3.06 0.00
C CYS A 90 11.72 2.92 0.74
N PHE A 91 11.47 1.78 1.39
CA PHE A 91 10.23 1.58 2.15
C PHE A 91 10.16 2.48 3.39
N THR A 92 11.24 2.61 4.14
CA THR A 92 11.31 3.50 5.31
C THR A 92 11.08 4.95 4.91
N LEU A 93 11.74 5.41 3.84
CA LEU A 93 11.53 6.74 3.29
C LEU A 93 10.08 6.95 2.84
N ALA A 94 9.50 5.98 2.14
CA ALA A 94 8.11 6.05 1.68
C ALA A 94 7.14 6.16 2.86
N GLN A 95 7.37 5.43 3.94
CA GLN A 95 6.56 5.49 5.14
C GLN A 95 6.62 6.89 5.75
N SER A 96 7.82 7.44 5.99
CA SER A 96 7.99 8.78 6.58
C SER A 96 7.32 9.87 5.73
N LEU A 97 7.44 9.80 4.41
CA LEU A 97 6.80 10.76 3.52
C LEU A 97 5.27 10.62 3.50
N ARG A 98 4.72 9.39 3.62
CA ARG A 98 3.27 9.16 3.72
C ARG A 98 2.72 9.66 5.05
N GLU A 99 3.44 9.51 6.15
CA GLU A 99 3.10 10.08 7.46
C GLU A 99 3.01 11.61 7.39
N ALA A 100 3.88 12.23 6.57
CA ALA A 100 3.81 13.66 6.23
C ALA A 100 2.75 13.99 5.15
N LYS A 101 1.81 13.06 4.87
CA LYS A 101 0.70 13.21 3.92
C LYS A 101 1.11 13.45 2.47
N CYS A 102 2.30 12.99 2.08
CA CYS A 102 2.72 12.98 0.68
C CYS A 102 2.16 11.76 -0.06
N THR A 103 1.81 11.92 -1.33
CA THR A 103 1.47 10.80 -2.21
C THR A 103 2.75 10.18 -2.77
N VAL A 104 3.07 8.95 -2.36
CA VAL A 104 4.36 8.32 -2.65
C VAL A 104 4.18 7.00 -3.39
N GLY A 105 4.81 6.87 -4.55
CA GLY A 105 5.04 5.62 -5.27
C GLY A 105 6.48 5.15 -5.12
N ILE A 106 6.71 3.85 -5.27
CA ILE A 106 8.04 3.25 -5.30
C ILE A 106 8.19 2.52 -6.64
N ALA A 107 9.30 2.76 -7.33
CA ALA A 107 9.65 2.05 -8.57
C ALA A 107 10.96 1.28 -8.39
N PHE A 108 10.90 -0.01 -8.73
CA PHE A 108 12.07 -0.91 -8.79
C PHE A 108 12.44 -1.25 -10.24
N THR A 109 11.78 -0.61 -11.20
CA THR A 109 12.00 -0.81 -12.64
C THR A 109 12.48 0.49 -13.27
N GLU A 110 13.14 0.38 -14.43
CA GLU A 110 13.59 1.55 -15.19
C GLU A 110 12.43 2.38 -15.76
N ARG A 111 11.24 1.80 -15.83
CA ARG A 111 10.06 2.49 -16.37
C ARG A 111 9.51 3.47 -15.35
N GLU A 112 9.80 4.73 -15.53
CA GLU A 112 9.35 5.83 -14.68
C GLU A 112 8.03 6.40 -15.19
N PRO A 113 6.94 6.34 -14.40
CA PRO A 113 5.69 7.01 -14.76
C PRO A 113 5.89 8.53 -14.86
N SER A 114 5.30 9.16 -15.87
CA SER A 114 5.46 10.61 -16.12
C SER A 114 4.65 11.51 -15.17
N ASN A 115 3.73 10.92 -14.39
CA ASN A 115 2.79 11.66 -13.53
C ASN A 115 3.34 12.03 -12.14
N TYR A 116 4.64 11.92 -11.93
CA TYR A 116 5.33 12.35 -10.71
C TYR A 116 6.18 13.59 -10.98
N ARG A 117 5.96 14.64 -10.19
CA ARG A 117 6.81 15.84 -10.24
C ARG A 117 8.17 15.58 -9.61
N TRP A 118 8.16 14.97 -8.43
CA TRP A 118 9.36 14.73 -7.65
C TRP A 118 9.84 13.30 -7.81
N VAL A 119 11.13 13.12 -8.01
CA VAL A 119 11.78 11.80 -8.01
C VAL A 119 12.89 11.80 -6.97
N ILE A 120 12.90 10.80 -6.10
CA ILE A 120 13.95 10.60 -5.11
C ILE A 120 14.67 9.30 -5.43
N SER A 121 15.92 9.41 -5.88
CA SER A 121 16.79 8.25 -6.05
C SER A 121 17.50 7.93 -4.73
N VAL A 122 17.41 6.67 -4.31
CA VAL A 122 18.10 6.16 -3.11
C VAL A 122 19.40 5.50 -3.54
N THR A 123 20.51 5.97 -2.96
CA THR A 123 21.87 5.58 -3.32
C THR A 123 22.67 5.12 -2.10
N LYS A 124 23.83 4.50 -2.30
CA LYS A 124 24.80 4.15 -1.23
C LYS A 124 25.79 5.27 -0.89
N LYS A 125 25.66 6.43 -1.49
CA LYS A 125 26.57 7.57 -1.27
C LYS A 125 26.42 8.16 0.14
N PRO A 126 27.36 8.99 0.59
CA PRO A 126 27.24 9.73 1.86
C PRO A 126 25.95 10.56 1.97
N SER A 127 25.49 11.14 0.86
CA SER A 127 24.15 11.70 0.74
C SER A 127 23.25 10.64 0.11
N PRO A 128 22.42 9.94 0.92
CA PRO A 128 21.72 8.74 0.46
C PRO A 128 20.57 9.04 -0.51
N PHE A 129 20.15 10.31 -0.61
CA PHE A 129 19.01 10.70 -1.42
C PHE A 129 19.42 11.73 -2.47
N VAL A 130 18.92 11.54 -3.68
CA VAL A 130 19.02 12.52 -4.77
C VAL A 130 17.61 12.95 -5.14
N LEU A 131 17.25 14.19 -4.82
CA LEU A 131 15.94 14.77 -5.11
C LEU A 131 15.98 15.47 -6.48
N ILE A 132 15.04 15.13 -7.35
CA ILE A 132 14.90 15.69 -8.69
C ILE A 132 13.52 16.32 -8.82
N ASP A 133 13.47 17.62 -9.12
CA ASP A 133 12.25 18.30 -9.55
C ASP A 133 12.18 18.25 -11.09
N ARG A 134 11.23 17.48 -11.61
CA ARG A 134 11.04 17.33 -13.07
C ARG A 134 10.50 18.59 -13.74
N GLN A 135 9.77 19.44 -13.01
CA GLN A 135 9.26 20.70 -13.57
C GLN A 135 10.37 21.74 -13.71
N GLN A 136 11.19 21.90 -12.66
CA GLN A 136 12.28 22.87 -12.68
C GLN A 136 13.58 22.30 -13.25
N LYS A 137 13.64 21.01 -13.56
CA LYS A 137 14.85 20.29 -14.01
C LYS A 137 16.03 20.45 -13.05
N GLN A 138 15.74 20.57 -11.75
CA GLN A 138 16.75 20.72 -10.70
C GLN A 138 17.03 19.37 -10.05
N ARG A 139 18.30 19.16 -9.74
CA ARG A 139 18.80 17.99 -9.01
C ARG A 139 19.55 18.46 -7.76
N ARG A 140 19.28 17.84 -6.62
CA ARG A 140 19.92 18.16 -5.33
C ARG A 140 20.24 16.88 -4.58
N ASP A 141 21.44 16.81 -4.03
CA ASP A 141 21.80 15.77 -3.08
C ASP A 141 21.26 16.17 -1.70
N VAL A 142 20.62 15.23 -1.03
CA VAL A 142 19.91 15.48 0.24
C VAL A 142 20.32 14.41 1.25
N ALA A 143 20.65 14.84 2.46
CA ALA A 143 21.18 13.95 3.48
C ALA A 143 20.10 13.33 4.38
N SER A 144 18.92 13.96 4.50
CA SER A 144 17.89 13.53 5.45
C SER A 144 16.47 13.69 4.93
N VAL A 145 15.54 12.92 5.53
CA VAL A 145 14.11 13.04 5.25
C VAL A 145 13.57 14.43 5.64
N ALA A 146 14.06 15.00 6.73
CA ALA A 146 13.66 16.34 7.17
C ALA A 146 13.99 17.41 6.13
N GLU A 147 15.15 17.30 5.49
CA GLU A 147 15.55 18.21 4.42
C GLU A 147 14.66 18.04 3.18
N ILE A 148 14.30 16.80 2.83
CA ILE A 148 13.34 16.53 1.75
C ILE A 148 12.00 17.22 2.05
N LEU A 149 11.45 17.03 3.25
CA LEU A 149 10.18 17.62 3.66
C LEU A 149 10.22 19.15 3.62
N ASN A 150 11.31 19.75 4.08
CA ASN A 150 11.51 21.21 4.02
C ASN A 150 11.49 21.73 2.57
N ILE A 151 12.18 21.05 1.65
CA ILE A 151 12.19 21.41 0.22
C ILE A 151 10.79 21.27 -0.40
N LEU A 152 10.01 20.28 0.05
CA LEU A 152 8.65 20.05 -0.40
C LEU A 152 7.62 21.00 0.24
N GLY A 153 8.04 21.85 1.21
CA GLY A 153 7.15 22.77 1.92
C GLY A 153 6.22 22.07 2.92
N ARG A 154 6.67 21.00 3.54
CA ARG A 154 5.92 20.15 4.48
C ARG A 154 6.57 20.14 5.87
#